data_c9242cdde0294a340ba145ee6199a3a8
#
_entry.id   c9242cdde0294a340ba145ee6199a3a8
#
_cell.length_a   1.000
_cell.length_b   1.000
_cell.length_c   1.000
_cell.angle_alpha   90.00
_cell.angle_beta   90.00
_cell.angle_gamma   90.00
#
_symmetry.space_group_name_H-M   'P 1'
#
loop_
_entity.id
_entity.type
_entity.pdbx_description
1 polymer ?
#
loop_
_entity_poly.entity_id
_entity_poly.type
_entity_poly.pdbx_seq_one_letter_code
_entity_poly.pdbx_strand_id
1 'polypeptide(L)'
;DPETSALLVASARSETTQGPGIAPEVAKNGFSDPDLNPPDDPFILIRHPGVKKIYNQGMTAIIQKNHDQAILVFENFTERFPEDLDSDNAFYWIGRSHLELNQLKKAEEAFRKVLRLYEHRPTSQGYKTPDAIYMLGKLQALQNLDQRAVYYFEEVVKRFPGSAAARNAERDLGR
;
A
#
# COMPACT_ATOMS: atom_id res chain seq x y z
N ASP A 1 20.12 -44.26 37.43
CA ASP A 1 18.80 -44.32 38.06
C ASP A 1 17.83 -43.55 37.19
N PRO A 2 16.83 -44.20 36.57
CA PRO A 2 16.02 -43.57 35.52
C PRO A 2 14.89 -42.62 36.02
N GLU A 3 14.81 -42.37 37.31
CA GLU A 3 13.72 -41.59 37.88
C GLU A 3 14.00 -40.09 38.00
N THR A 4 15.24 -39.65 37.83
CA THR A 4 15.58 -38.22 37.90
C THR A 4 15.48 -37.46 36.54
N SER A 5 15.27 -38.19 35.47
CA SER A 5 15.16 -37.58 34.12
C SER A 5 13.73 -37.22 33.72
N ALA A 6 12.74 -37.70 34.43
CA ALA A 6 11.32 -37.48 34.10
C ALA A 6 10.72 -36.19 34.73
N LEU A 7 11.37 -35.62 35.74
CA LEU A 7 10.88 -34.43 36.43
C LEU A 7 11.34 -33.10 35.83
N LEU A 8 12.29 -33.13 34.89
CA LEU A 8 12.81 -31.93 34.23
C LEU A 8 12.09 -31.56 32.91
N VAL A 9 11.22 -32.45 32.42
CA VAL A 9 10.51 -32.25 31.16
C VAL A 9 9.08 -31.70 31.37
N ALA A 10 8.57 -31.73 32.60
CA ALA A 10 7.21 -31.29 32.91
C ALA A 10 7.09 -29.81 33.31
N SER A 11 8.19 -29.08 33.47
CA SER A 11 8.19 -27.66 33.88
C SER A 11 8.39 -26.67 32.73
N ALA A 12 8.46 -27.15 31.49
CA ALA A 12 8.67 -26.28 30.32
C ALA A 12 7.42 -26.07 29.43
N ARG A 13 6.23 -26.33 29.97
CA ARG A 13 4.97 -26.15 29.27
C ARG A 13 3.99 -25.26 30.02
N SER A 14 4.32 -24.01 30.27
CA SER A 14 3.33 -22.97 30.55
C SER A 14 3.97 -21.59 30.65
N GLU A 15 4.68 -21.16 29.63
CA GLU A 15 4.86 -19.75 29.38
C GLU A 15 4.69 -19.51 27.88
N THR A 16 3.45 -19.61 27.43
CA THR A 16 3.00 -18.80 26.31
C THR A 16 3.00 -17.36 26.81
N THR A 17 4.12 -16.70 26.66
CA THR A 17 4.16 -15.25 26.63
C THR A 17 3.26 -14.81 25.47
N GLN A 18 2.00 -14.56 25.79
CA GLN A 18 1.20 -13.63 25.03
C GLN A 18 2.02 -12.34 25.02
N GLY A 19 2.68 -12.07 23.92
CA GLY A 19 3.15 -10.74 23.62
C GLY A 19 1.96 -9.79 23.77
N PRO A 20 2.16 -8.56 24.24
CA PRO A 20 1.06 -7.65 24.47
C PRO A 20 0.30 -7.51 23.15
N GLY A 21 -0.90 -8.02 23.14
CA GLY A 21 -1.86 -7.79 22.07
C GLY A 21 -2.14 -6.30 22.00
N ILE A 22 -1.46 -5.62 21.09
CA ILE A 22 -1.62 -4.17 20.84
C ILE A 22 -2.84 -3.96 19.91
N ALA A 23 -3.80 -4.79 19.94
CA ALA A 23 -4.83 -4.58 18.93
C ALA A 23 -6.14 -3.93 19.39
N PRO A 24 -6.76 -4.27 20.52
CA PRO A 24 -8.12 -3.73 20.70
C PRO A 24 -8.22 -2.40 21.43
N GLU A 25 -7.23 -2.01 22.22
CA GLU A 25 -7.40 -0.89 23.13
C GLU A 25 -6.89 0.45 22.58
N VAL A 26 -5.87 0.41 21.71
CA VAL A 26 -5.38 1.61 21.03
C VAL A 26 -6.36 2.06 19.93
N ALA A 27 -7.05 1.12 19.30
CA ALA A 27 -8.09 1.43 18.32
C ALA A 27 -9.33 2.10 18.97
N LYS A 28 -9.61 1.83 20.26
CA LYS A 28 -10.75 2.44 20.96
C LYS A 28 -10.51 3.84 21.48
N ASN A 29 -9.25 4.23 21.69
CA ASN A 29 -8.92 5.52 22.32
C ASN A 29 -8.31 6.55 21.36
N GLY A 30 -8.12 6.21 20.08
CA GLY A 30 -7.35 7.06 19.20
C GLY A 30 -8.14 7.85 18.18
N PHE A 31 -9.18 7.32 17.60
CA PHE A 31 -9.92 7.99 16.53
C PHE A 31 -11.26 7.30 16.29
N SER A 32 -12.21 7.52 17.17
CA SER A 32 -13.61 7.28 16.84
C SER A 32 -14.26 8.63 16.50
N ASP A 33 -13.98 9.12 15.31
CA ASP A 33 -14.92 10.01 14.65
C ASP A 33 -15.98 9.09 14.01
N PRO A 34 -17.21 9.05 14.55
CA PRO A 34 -18.26 8.19 14.02
C PRO A 34 -18.64 8.52 12.58
N ASP A 35 -18.27 9.70 12.09
CA ASP A 35 -18.51 10.14 10.72
C ASP A 35 -17.41 9.66 9.74
N LEU A 36 -16.25 9.23 10.26
CA LEU A 36 -15.11 8.76 9.45
C LEU A 36 -14.94 7.23 9.44
N ASN A 37 -15.47 6.54 10.45
CA ASN A 37 -15.45 5.08 10.56
C ASN A 37 -16.80 4.59 11.05
N PRO A 38 -17.73 4.23 10.19
CA PRO A 38 -18.92 3.52 10.62
C PRO A 38 -18.51 2.22 11.35
N PRO A 39 -19.19 1.85 12.44
CA PRO A 39 -18.79 0.75 13.32
C PRO A 39 -18.71 -0.63 12.65
N ASP A 40 -19.16 -0.76 11.39
CA ASP A 40 -19.16 -1.99 10.60
C ASP A 40 -18.16 -1.97 9.45
N ASP A 41 -17.24 -0.98 9.37
CA ASP A 41 -16.22 -0.96 8.34
C ASP A 41 -15.07 -1.91 8.72
N PRO A 42 -14.88 -3.04 7.98
CA PRO A 42 -13.79 -3.96 8.25
C PRO A 42 -12.41 -3.37 7.97
N PHE A 43 -12.35 -2.17 7.38
CA PHE A 43 -11.11 -1.48 7.01
C PHE A 43 -10.87 -0.27 7.91
N ILE A 44 -10.51 -0.50 9.17
CA ILE A 44 -10.02 0.57 10.05
C ILE A 44 -8.66 1.01 9.52
N LEU A 45 -8.63 2.18 8.91
CA LEU A 45 -7.38 2.78 8.46
C LEU A 45 -6.64 3.36 9.68
N ILE A 46 -5.53 2.74 10.02
CA ILE A 46 -4.72 3.13 11.19
C ILE A 46 -3.67 4.14 10.76
N ARG A 47 -3.63 5.28 11.44
CA ARG A 47 -2.50 6.21 11.33
C ARG A 47 -1.61 6.09 12.56
N HIS A 48 -0.40 5.56 12.37
CA HIS A 48 0.56 5.39 13.45
C HIS A 48 1.25 6.71 13.82
N PRO A 49 1.41 7.04 15.11
CA PRO A 49 2.15 8.23 15.53
C PRO A 49 3.59 8.22 14.97
N GLY A 50 4.01 9.35 14.41
CA GLY A 50 5.35 9.50 13.82
C GLY A 50 5.55 8.94 12.41
N VAL A 51 4.63 8.16 11.89
CA VAL A 51 4.69 7.55 10.54
C VAL A 51 4.76 8.63 9.46
N LYS A 52 4.02 9.73 9.63
CA LYS A 52 4.04 10.86 8.69
C LYS A 52 5.44 11.41 8.43
N LYS A 53 6.33 11.37 9.44
CA LYS A 53 7.72 11.82 9.28
C LYS A 53 8.47 10.94 8.28
N ILE A 54 8.31 9.61 8.38
CA ILE A 54 8.95 8.65 7.46
C ILE A 54 8.39 8.82 6.05
N TYR A 55 7.07 8.91 5.92
CA TYR A 55 6.43 9.16 4.63
C TYR A 55 6.94 10.46 3.99
N ASN A 56 7.04 11.54 4.75
CA ASN A 56 7.55 12.83 4.26
C ASN A 56 9.03 12.75 3.84
N GLN A 57 9.85 11.90 4.45
CA GLN A 57 11.22 11.65 3.99
C GLN A 57 11.23 11.03 2.59
N GLY A 58 10.35 10.04 2.33
CA GLY A 58 10.17 9.48 1.00
C GLY A 58 9.72 10.54 -0.01
N MET A 59 8.75 11.36 0.35
CA MET A 59 8.29 12.46 -0.51
C MET A 59 9.40 13.50 -0.78
N THR A 60 10.23 13.79 0.20
CA THR A 60 11.40 14.67 0.00
C THR A 60 12.36 14.07 -1.03
N ALA A 61 12.64 12.77 -0.95
CA ALA A 61 13.48 12.08 -1.93
C ALA A 61 12.87 12.14 -3.35
N ILE A 62 11.54 11.99 -3.47
CA ILE A 62 10.82 12.18 -4.75
C ILE A 62 11.05 13.58 -5.32
N ILE A 63 10.86 14.62 -4.51
CA ILE A 63 11.05 16.01 -4.92
C ILE A 63 12.48 16.27 -5.38
N GLN A 64 13.44 15.66 -4.69
CA GLN A 64 14.87 15.73 -5.02
C GLN A 64 15.26 14.85 -6.22
N LYS A 65 14.33 14.10 -6.81
CA LYS A 65 14.54 13.11 -7.86
C LYS A 65 15.54 12.00 -7.47
N ASN A 66 15.72 11.78 -6.18
CA ASN A 66 16.51 10.67 -5.66
C ASN A 66 15.62 9.42 -5.54
N HIS A 67 15.39 8.77 -6.69
CA HIS A 67 14.45 7.67 -6.80
C HIS A 67 14.89 6.43 -6.02
N ASP A 68 16.20 6.13 -5.96
CA ASP A 68 16.71 5.02 -5.16
C ASP A 68 16.44 5.23 -3.66
N GLN A 69 16.69 6.43 -3.16
CA GLN A 69 16.40 6.77 -1.76
C GLN A 69 14.89 6.74 -1.48
N ALA A 70 14.07 7.23 -2.41
CA ALA A 70 12.61 7.19 -2.28
C ALA A 70 12.10 5.75 -2.15
N ILE A 71 12.60 4.84 -2.99
CA ILE A 71 12.26 3.42 -2.93
C ILE A 71 12.60 2.85 -1.56
N LEU A 72 13.83 3.03 -1.08
CA LEU A 72 14.27 2.51 0.23
C LEU A 72 13.38 3.00 1.39
N VAL A 73 13.05 4.29 1.38
CA VAL A 73 12.21 4.88 2.44
C VAL A 73 10.78 4.34 2.38
N PHE A 74 10.19 4.27 1.18
CA PHE A 74 8.83 3.79 1.05
C PHE A 74 8.69 2.27 1.22
N GLU A 75 9.70 1.47 0.85
CA GLU A 75 9.73 0.04 1.15
C GLU A 75 9.77 -0.20 2.67
N ASN A 76 10.67 0.49 3.39
CA ASN A 76 10.68 0.44 4.85
C ASN A 76 9.34 0.89 5.47
N PHE A 77 8.72 1.92 4.88
CA PHE A 77 7.41 2.40 5.31
C PHE A 77 6.33 1.32 5.15
N THR A 78 6.20 0.73 3.96
CA THR A 78 5.16 -0.26 3.65
C THR A 78 5.37 -1.60 4.36
N GLU A 79 6.61 -1.96 4.67
CA GLU A 79 6.94 -3.13 5.46
C GLU A 79 6.54 -2.98 6.92
N ARG A 80 6.79 -1.81 7.49
CA ARG A 80 6.52 -1.54 8.92
C ARG A 80 5.08 -1.14 9.18
N PHE A 81 4.42 -0.52 8.24
CA PHE A 81 3.09 0.07 8.40
C PHE A 81 2.16 -0.28 7.23
N PRO A 82 1.94 -1.58 6.95
CA PRO A 82 1.15 -2.01 5.78
C PRO A 82 -0.30 -1.52 5.82
N GLU A 83 -0.84 -1.27 7.03
CA GLU A 83 -2.23 -0.83 7.24
C GLU A 83 -2.38 0.70 7.35
N ASP A 84 -1.29 1.45 7.25
CA ASP A 84 -1.37 2.92 7.33
C ASP A 84 -2.10 3.52 6.12
N LEU A 85 -2.73 4.66 6.34
CA LEU A 85 -3.48 5.42 5.33
C LEU A 85 -2.67 5.76 4.07
N ASP A 86 -1.37 5.96 4.23
CA ASP A 86 -0.48 6.36 3.17
C ASP A 86 0.24 5.16 2.50
N SER A 87 -0.08 3.90 2.87
CA SER A 87 0.63 2.72 2.37
C SER A 87 0.36 2.43 0.90
N ASP A 88 -0.87 2.60 0.42
CA ASP A 88 -1.18 2.50 -1.00
C ASP A 88 -0.45 3.58 -1.82
N ASN A 89 -0.37 4.79 -1.26
CA ASN A 89 0.36 5.92 -1.82
C ASN A 89 1.87 5.64 -1.87
N ALA A 90 2.41 5.02 -0.82
CA ALA A 90 3.82 4.64 -0.79
C ALA A 90 4.15 3.61 -1.88
N PHE A 91 3.33 2.56 -2.06
CA PHE A 91 3.52 1.61 -3.17
C PHE A 91 3.39 2.27 -4.54
N TYR A 92 2.48 3.21 -4.70
CA TYR A 92 2.37 4.00 -5.92
C TYR A 92 3.67 4.77 -6.20
N TRP A 93 4.27 5.42 -5.22
CA TRP A 93 5.52 6.15 -5.37
C TRP A 93 6.73 5.24 -5.59
N ILE A 94 6.76 4.03 -5.00
CA ILE A 94 7.74 2.99 -5.34
C ILE A 94 7.64 2.66 -6.83
N GLY A 95 6.43 2.41 -7.33
CA GLY A 95 6.21 2.12 -8.76
C GLY A 95 6.66 3.26 -9.66
N ARG A 96 6.33 4.51 -9.30
CA ARG A 96 6.77 5.70 -10.02
C ARG A 96 8.30 5.84 -10.04
N SER A 97 8.95 5.60 -8.91
CA SER A 97 10.40 5.68 -8.80
C SER A 97 11.10 4.61 -9.63
N HIS A 98 10.59 3.38 -9.62
CA HIS A 98 11.11 2.32 -10.50
C HIS A 98 10.92 2.66 -11.99
N LEU A 99 9.81 3.31 -12.35
CA LEU A 99 9.58 3.75 -13.72
C LEU A 99 10.61 4.80 -14.17
N GLU A 100 10.89 5.79 -13.32
CA GLU A 100 11.92 6.81 -13.59
C GLU A 100 13.33 6.20 -13.72
N LEU A 101 13.59 5.09 -13.03
CA LEU A 101 14.83 4.31 -13.14
C LEU A 101 14.82 3.30 -14.30
N ASN A 102 13.79 3.32 -15.16
CA ASN A 102 13.57 2.38 -16.27
C ASN A 102 13.51 0.90 -15.83
N GLN A 103 13.10 0.65 -14.58
CA GLN A 103 12.94 -0.68 -14.00
C GLN A 103 11.49 -1.17 -14.18
N LEU A 104 11.06 -1.37 -15.43
CA LEU A 104 9.66 -1.56 -15.80
C LEU A 104 8.97 -2.72 -15.07
N LYS A 105 9.66 -3.86 -14.88
CA LYS A 105 9.10 -5.02 -14.16
C LYS A 105 8.82 -4.72 -12.69
N LYS A 106 9.74 -4.02 -12.02
CA LYS A 106 9.55 -3.62 -10.61
C LYS A 106 8.47 -2.56 -10.46
N ALA A 107 8.38 -1.62 -11.41
CA ALA A 107 7.30 -0.65 -11.45
C ALA A 107 5.93 -1.34 -11.58
N GLU A 108 5.80 -2.30 -12.50
CA GLU A 108 4.58 -3.08 -12.66
C GLU A 108 4.20 -3.82 -11.38
N GLU A 109 5.17 -4.47 -10.72
CA GLU A 109 4.94 -5.19 -9.48
C GLU A 109 4.43 -4.26 -8.37
N ALA A 110 5.02 -3.08 -8.22
CA ALA A 110 4.61 -2.11 -7.21
C ALA A 110 3.18 -1.59 -7.47
N PHE A 111 2.82 -1.25 -8.72
CA PHE A 111 1.45 -0.85 -9.05
C PHE A 111 0.45 -1.98 -8.85
N ARG A 112 0.81 -3.23 -9.17
CA ARG A 112 -0.03 -4.40 -8.88
C ARG A 112 -0.21 -4.64 -7.38
N LYS A 113 0.78 -4.30 -6.54
CA LYS A 113 0.63 -4.34 -5.08
C LYS A 113 -0.45 -3.36 -4.60
N VAL A 114 -0.54 -2.16 -5.18
CA VAL A 114 -1.64 -1.23 -4.87
C VAL A 114 -2.99 -1.88 -5.13
N LEU A 115 -3.18 -2.50 -6.29
CA LEU A 115 -4.45 -3.17 -6.62
C LEU A 115 -4.74 -4.34 -5.68
N ARG A 116 -3.78 -5.24 -5.49
CA ARG A 116 -3.97 -6.47 -4.72
C ARG A 116 -4.26 -6.22 -3.24
N LEU A 117 -3.58 -5.24 -2.63
CA LEU A 117 -3.63 -5.02 -1.19
C LEU A 117 -4.64 -3.95 -0.78
N TYR A 118 -4.95 -2.99 -1.66
CA TYR A 118 -5.68 -1.79 -1.28
C TYR A 118 -6.88 -1.47 -2.18
N GLU A 119 -7.21 -2.34 -3.13
CA GLU A 119 -8.30 -2.11 -4.09
C GLU A 119 -9.66 -1.91 -3.41
N HIS A 120 -9.88 -2.54 -2.27
CA HIS A 120 -11.14 -2.52 -1.55
C HIS A 120 -11.22 -1.44 -0.46
N ARG A 121 -10.20 -0.60 -0.34
CA ARG A 121 -10.23 0.51 0.62
C ARG A 121 -11.23 1.58 0.20
N PRO A 122 -11.90 2.23 1.18
CA PRO A 122 -12.79 3.35 0.89
C PRO A 122 -12.06 4.47 0.14
N THR A 123 -12.74 5.07 -0.83
CA THR A 123 -12.17 6.05 -1.76
C THR A 123 -11.81 7.40 -1.13
N SER A 124 -12.17 7.63 0.13
CA SER A 124 -12.13 8.95 0.75
C SER A 124 -10.76 9.44 1.23
N GLN A 125 -9.72 8.58 1.23
CA GLN A 125 -8.46 8.95 1.88
C GLN A 125 -7.23 8.43 1.14
N GLY A 126 -6.87 9.08 0.04
CA GLY A 126 -5.61 8.80 -0.65
C GLY A 126 -5.61 7.53 -1.50
N TYR A 127 -6.77 7.05 -1.88
CA TYR A 127 -6.97 5.84 -2.67
C TYR A 127 -6.26 5.90 -4.02
N LYS A 128 -5.22 5.10 -4.19
CA LYS A 128 -4.35 5.11 -5.38
C LYS A 128 -4.67 4.05 -6.43
N THR A 129 -5.75 3.29 -6.27
CA THR A 129 -6.15 2.27 -7.26
C THR A 129 -6.35 2.85 -8.66
N PRO A 130 -7.11 3.96 -8.87
CA PRO A 130 -7.26 4.52 -10.21
C PRO A 130 -5.93 4.94 -10.83
N ASP A 131 -5.08 5.62 -10.05
CA ASP A 131 -3.76 6.04 -10.50
C ASP A 131 -2.87 4.84 -10.87
N ALA A 132 -2.91 3.76 -10.07
CA ALA A 132 -2.13 2.55 -10.33
C ALA A 132 -2.59 1.82 -11.60
N ILE A 133 -3.92 1.71 -11.85
CA ILE A 133 -4.46 1.13 -13.08
C ILE A 133 -4.02 1.95 -14.30
N TYR A 134 -4.12 3.27 -14.23
CA TYR A 134 -3.66 4.15 -15.29
C TYR A 134 -2.16 3.96 -15.56
N MET A 135 -1.32 3.89 -14.51
CA MET A 135 0.12 3.68 -14.65
C MET A 135 0.46 2.31 -15.22
N LEU A 136 -0.32 1.26 -14.92
CA LEU A 136 -0.19 -0.03 -15.60
C LEU A 136 -0.46 0.09 -17.11
N GLY A 137 -1.48 0.83 -17.50
CA GLY A 137 -1.73 1.15 -18.91
C GLY A 137 -0.55 1.86 -19.57
N LYS A 138 -0.01 2.88 -18.92
CA LYS A 138 1.19 3.59 -19.40
C LYS A 138 2.40 2.66 -19.55
N LEU A 139 2.61 1.76 -18.60
CA LEU A 139 3.69 0.76 -18.67
C LEU A 139 3.53 -0.19 -19.84
N GLN A 140 2.30 -0.65 -20.13
CA GLN A 140 2.06 -1.52 -21.28
C GLN A 140 2.30 -0.78 -22.60
N ALA A 141 1.89 0.49 -22.70
CA ALA A 141 2.15 1.33 -23.86
C ALA A 141 3.66 1.53 -24.10
N LEU A 142 4.44 1.78 -23.04
CA LEU A 142 5.90 1.89 -23.12
C LEU A 142 6.59 0.60 -23.61
N GLN A 143 5.93 -0.54 -23.44
CA GLN A 143 6.42 -1.84 -23.92
C GLN A 143 5.86 -2.23 -25.30
N ASN A 144 5.19 -1.30 -25.99
CA ASN A 144 4.49 -1.52 -27.27
C ASN A 144 3.41 -2.62 -27.21
N LEU A 145 2.77 -2.76 -26.05
CA LEU A 145 1.68 -3.70 -25.81
C LEU A 145 0.34 -2.96 -25.85
N ASP A 146 0.02 -2.36 -27.00
CA ASP A 146 -1.10 -1.42 -27.18
C ASP A 146 -2.46 -1.98 -26.73
N GLN A 147 -2.76 -3.23 -27.04
CA GLN A 147 -4.02 -3.85 -26.62
C GLN A 147 -4.17 -3.94 -25.09
N ARG A 148 -3.05 -4.22 -24.40
CA ARG A 148 -3.04 -4.23 -22.92
C ARG A 148 -3.12 -2.84 -22.34
N ALA A 149 -2.50 -1.86 -22.98
CA ALA A 149 -2.60 -0.46 -22.57
C ALA A 149 -4.06 0.02 -22.66
N VAL A 150 -4.71 -0.23 -23.81
CA VAL A 150 -6.13 0.09 -24.01
C VAL A 150 -7.01 -0.57 -22.95
N TYR A 151 -6.78 -1.86 -22.65
CA TYR A 151 -7.52 -2.56 -21.59
C TYR A 151 -7.44 -1.84 -20.24
N TYR A 152 -6.25 -1.45 -19.79
CA TYR A 152 -6.11 -0.74 -18.50
C TYR A 152 -6.72 0.66 -18.53
N PHE A 153 -6.61 1.38 -19.65
CA PHE A 153 -7.22 2.70 -19.79
C PHE A 153 -8.75 2.60 -19.76
N GLU A 154 -9.34 1.62 -20.44
CA GLU A 154 -10.79 1.40 -20.39
C GLU A 154 -11.25 0.95 -18.99
N GLU A 155 -10.48 0.10 -18.31
CA GLU A 155 -10.78 -0.31 -16.94
C GLU A 155 -10.84 0.88 -15.98
N VAL A 156 -9.86 1.81 -16.02
CA VAL A 156 -9.91 2.97 -15.13
C VAL A 156 -11.06 3.92 -15.46
N VAL A 157 -11.38 4.13 -16.73
CA VAL A 157 -12.52 4.96 -17.15
C VAL A 157 -13.84 4.35 -16.67
N LYS A 158 -14.00 3.05 -16.85
CA LYS A 158 -15.22 2.30 -16.46
C LYS A 158 -15.42 2.25 -14.95
N ARG A 159 -14.37 1.96 -14.21
CA ARG A 159 -14.48 1.71 -12.76
C ARG A 159 -14.42 2.98 -11.92
N PHE A 160 -13.75 4.01 -12.41
CA PHE A 160 -13.50 5.25 -11.68
C PHE A 160 -13.84 6.50 -12.51
N PRO A 161 -15.05 6.59 -13.05
CA PRO A 161 -15.44 7.69 -13.91
C PRO A 161 -15.27 9.04 -13.20
N GLY A 162 -14.74 10.02 -13.91
CA GLY A 162 -14.51 11.36 -13.37
C GLY A 162 -13.26 11.50 -12.48
N SER A 163 -12.51 10.44 -12.20
CA SER A 163 -11.20 10.55 -11.55
C SER A 163 -10.18 11.25 -12.47
N ALA A 164 -9.10 11.78 -11.87
CA ALA A 164 -8.01 12.37 -12.66
C ALA A 164 -7.35 11.29 -13.56
N ALA A 165 -7.21 10.08 -13.06
CA ALA A 165 -6.69 8.94 -13.81
C ALA A 165 -7.58 8.58 -15.00
N ALA A 166 -8.91 8.56 -14.82
CA ALA A 166 -9.85 8.31 -15.91
C ALA A 166 -9.77 9.38 -17.01
N ARG A 167 -9.77 10.65 -16.64
CA ARG A 167 -9.60 11.75 -17.61
C ARG A 167 -8.28 11.67 -18.39
N ASN A 168 -7.20 11.25 -17.72
CA ASN A 168 -5.93 11.04 -18.40
C ASN A 168 -6.00 9.85 -19.36
N ALA A 169 -6.67 8.76 -18.95
CA ALA A 169 -6.86 7.58 -19.79
C ALA A 169 -7.73 7.86 -21.01
N GLU A 170 -8.83 8.64 -20.86
CA GLU A 170 -9.66 9.09 -21.97
C GLU A 170 -8.83 9.85 -23.02
N ARG A 171 -7.98 10.79 -22.57
CA ARG A 171 -7.08 11.50 -23.47
C ARG A 171 -6.08 10.57 -24.18
N ASP A 172 -5.51 9.59 -23.48
CA ASP A 172 -4.57 8.62 -24.08
C ASP A 172 -5.29 7.66 -25.05
N LEU A 173 -6.60 7.43 -24.87
CA LEU A 173 -7.48 6.71 -25.81
C LEU A 173 -7.94 7.57 -27.01
N GLY A 174 -7.62 8.88 -27.03
CA GLY A 174 -8.07 9.79 -28.07
C GLY A 174 -9.56 10.19 -27.96
N ARG A 175 -10.09 10.22 -26.75
CA ARG A 175 -11.50 10.57 -26.44
C ARG A 175 -11.59 11.90 -25.70
#